data_693386290b678d47f0a2a3d9b649f8d9
#
_entry.id   693386290b678d47f0a2a3d9b649f8d9
#
_cell.length_a   1.000
_cell.length_b   1.000
_cell.length_c   1.000
_cell.angle_alpha   90.00
_cell.angle_beta   90.00
_cell.angle_gamma   90.00
#
_symmetry.space_group_name_H-M   'P 1'
#
loop_
_entity.id
_entity.type
_entity.pdbx_description
1 polymer ?
#
loop_
_entity_poly.entity_id
_entity_poly.type
_entity_poly.pdbx_seq_one_letter_code
_entity_poly.pdbx_strand_id
1 'polypeptide(L)'
;MDAIYTAVATATHGREGRAVTSDGKIDLALSMPTELGGNGQGTNPEQLFAAGYAACFGSALGLIGRQAKVDVSEAAVTAEVGIGKQGEGFGLKVTLRVELPDSVDEATGRKLVEQAHQVCPYSNATRGNIPVELVVE
;
A
#
# COMPACT_ATOMS: atom_id res chain seq x y z
N MET A 1 13.43 -13.25 -11.52
CA MET A 1 12.27 -12.97 -12.40
C MET A 1 12.64 -11.92 -13.42
N ASP A 2 12.00 -11.94 -14.57
CA ASP A 2 12.16 -10.89 -15.57
C ASP A 2 11.06 -9.84 -15.39
N ALA A 3 11.44 -8.58 -15.22
CA ALA A 3 10.46 -7.52 -15.06
C ALA A 3 9.74 -7.25 -16.38
N ILE A 4 8.41 -7.23 -16.34
CA ILE A 4 7.58 -6.87 -17.49
C ILE A 4 7.28 -5.39 -17.56
N TYR A 5 7.56 -4.64 -16.49
CA TYR A 5 7.43 -3.20 -16.38
C TYR A 5 8.37 -2.71 -15.29
N THR A 6 8.97 -1.55 -15.50
CA THR A 6 9.84 -0.90 -14.51
C THR A 6 9.44 0.56 -14.36
N ALA A 7 8.97 0.92 -13.17
CA ALA A 7 8.73 2.32 -12.83
C ALA A 7 10.05 2.98 -12.41
N VAL A 8 10.24 4.23 -12.81
CA VAL A 8 11.46 5.00 -12.49
C VAL A 8 11.06 6.30 -11.84
N ALA A 9 11.62 6.60 -10.68
CA ALA A 9 11.40 7.85 -9.97
C ALA A 9 12.72 8.35 -9.40
N THR A 10 12.85 9.67 -9.32
CA THR A 10 14.01 10.33 -8.74
C THR A 10 13.54 11.31 -7.67
N ALA A 11 14.19 11.28 -6.51
CA ALA A 11 13.94 12.23 -5.44
C ALA A 11 15.21 13.07 -5.20
N THR A 12 15.01 14.35 -4.93
CA THR A 12 16.08 15.27 -4.53
C THR A 12 15.76 15.82 -3.15
N HIS A 13 16.81 16.07 -2.34
CA HIS A 13 16.71 16.57 -0.97
C HIS A 13 15.90 15.68 -0.02
N GLY A 14 15.84 14.39 -0.31
CA GLY A 14 15.21 13.40 0.57
C GLY A 14 13.78 13.74 0.93
N ARG A 15 13.46 13.72 2.23
CA ARG A 15 12.09 13.93 2.73
C ARG A 15 11.62 15.39 2.69
N GLU A 16 12.48 16.34 2.31
CA GLU A 16 12.16 17.77 2.28
C GLU A 16 12.24 18.36 0.85
N GLY A 17 12.27 17.51 -0.14
CA GLY A 17 12.47 17.94 -1.52
C GLY A 17 11.29 17.59 -2.43
N ARG A 18 11.58 16.83 -3.47
CA ARG A 18 10.63 16.54 -4.53
C ARG A 18 10.86 15.13 -5.06
N ALA A 19 9.80 14.43 -5.41
CA ALA A 19 9.85 13.12 -6.05
C ALA A 19 9.11 13.21 -7.39
N VAL A 20 9.75 12.72 -8.45
CA VAL A 20 9.22 12.81 -9.82
C VAL A 20 9.44 11.48 -10.52
N THR A 21 8.39 10.92 -11.13
CA THR A 21 8.53 9.79 -12.03
C THR A 21 9.01 10.22 -13.40
N SER A 22 9.66 9.29 -14.13
CA SER A 22 10.23 9.59 -15.45
C SER A 22 9.18 10.07 -16.46
N ASP A 23 7.93 9.67 -16.31
CA ASP A 23 6.81 10.09 -17.16
C ASP A 23 6.08 11.33 -16.62
N GLY A 24 6.48 11.84 -15.47
CA GLY A 24 5.88 13.01 -14.86
C GLY A 24 4.51 12.79 -14.21
N LYS A 25 3.99 11.58 -14.19
CA LYS A 25 2.66 11.31 -13.61
C LYS A 25 2.64 11.49 -12.11
N ILE A 26 3.77 11.24 -11.45
CA ILE A 26 3.98 11.64 -10.06
C ILE A 26 5.01 12.76 -10.09
N ASP A 27 4.64 13.90 -9.52
CA ASP A 27 5.49 15.07 -9.41
C ASP A 27 5.04 15.81 -8.15
N LEU A 28 5.67 15.49 -7.01
CA LEU A 28 5.17 15.86 -5.71
C LEU A 28 6.25 16.50 -4.86
N ALA A 29 5.87 17.61 -4.20
CA ALA A 29 6.69 18.18 -3.13
C ALA A 29 6.62 17.27 -1.90
N LEU A 30 7.75 17.09 -1.25
CA LEU A 30 7.89 16.29 -0.03
C LEU A 30 8.16 17.18 1.17
N SER A 31 7.57 16.84 2.31
CA SER A 31 7.93 17.43 3.58
C SER A 31 7.70 16.41 4.68
N MET A 32 8.45 16.54 5.77
CA MET A 32 8.23 15.66 6.91
C MET A 32 6.89 16.00 7.57
N PRO A 33 6.15 14.99 8.04
CA PRO A 33 4.92 15.25 8.78
C PRO A 33 5.23 15.96 10.10
N THR A 34 4.22 16.65 10.64
CA THR A 34 4.39 17.40 11.89
C THR A 34 4.80 16.49 13.04
N GLU A 35 4.35 15.25 13.06
CA GLU A 35 4.70 14.25 14.07
C GLU A 35 6.19 13.92 14.08
N LEU A 36 6.89 14.15 12.97
CA LEU A 36 8.34 13.96 12.85
C LEU A 36 9.11 15.29 12.81
N GLY A 37 8.46 16.38 13.20
CA GLY A 37 9.10 17.69 13.31
C GLY A 37 9.06 18.55 12.05
N GLY A 38 8.34 18.13 11.01
CA GLY A 38 8.22 18.90 9.78
C GLY A 38 7.00 19.82 9.75
N ASN A 39 6.78 20.47 8.60
CA ASN A 39 5.63 21.35 8.42
C ASN A 39 4.39 20.64 7.86
N GLY A 40 4.52 19.41 7.39
CA GLY A 40 3.41 18.61 6.89
C GLY A 40 2.74 19.11 5.62
N GLN A 41 3.35 20.05 4.90
CA GLN A 41 2.72 20.66 3.73
C GLN A 41 2.85 19.82 2.46
N GLY A 42 3.88 18.98 2.36
CA GLY A 42 4.07 18.07 1.25
C GLY A 42 3.66 16.64 1.61
N THR A 43 3.82 15.75 0.65
CA THR A 43 3.65 14.31 0.90
C THR A 43 4.93 13.72 1.54
N ASN A 44 4.89 12.44 1.84
CA ASN A 44 6.04 11.76 2.44
C ASN A 44 6.10 10.31 1.92
N PRO A 45 7.23 9.62 2.12
CA PRO A 45 7.38 8.23 1.65
C PRO A 45 6.34 7.27 2.22
N GLU A 46 5.88 7.48 3.45
CA GLU A 46 4.90 6.59 4.07
C GLU A 46 3.52 6.75 3.41
N GLN A 47 3.14 7.97 3.02
CA GLN A 47 1.91 8.20 2.25
C GLN A 47 2.00 7.56 0.87
N LEU A 48 3.14 7.66 0.20
CA LEU A 48 3.36 7.03 -1.10
C LEU A 48 3.30 5.51 -0.99
N PHE A 49 3.90 4.94 0.05
CA PHE A 49 3.85 3.52 0.32
C PHE A 49 2.41 3.06 0.57
N ALA A 50 1.65 3.82 1.37
CA ALA A 50 0.25 3.52 1.67
C ALA A 50 -0.61 3.55 0.41
N ALA A 51 -0.49 4.61 -0.40
CA ALA A 51 -1.25 4.74 -1.65
C ALA A 51 -0.91 3.60 -2.62
N GLY A 52 0.37 3.30 -2.77
CA GLY A 52 0.83 2.21 -3.62
C GLY A 52 0.32 0.85 -3.15
N TYR A 53 0.42 0.57 -1.85
CA TYR A 53 -0.02 -0.70 -1.31
C TYR A 53 -1.54 -0.86 -1.44
N ALA A 54 -2.31 0.17 -1.12
CA ALA A 54 -3.77 0.12 -1.24
C ALA A 54 -4.19 -0.19 -2.68
N ALA A 55 -3.60 0.47 -3.67
CA ALA A 55 -3.89 0.25 -5.08
C ALA A 55 -3.46 -1.16 -5.54
N CYS A 56 -2.26 -1.57 -5.15
CA CYS A 56 -1.71 -2.88 -5.51
C CYS A 56 -2.55 -4.02 -4.92
N PHE A 57 -2.91 -3.91 -3.64
CA PHE A 57 -3.74 -4.89 -2.97
C PHE A 57 -5.15 -4.94 -3.56
N GLY A 58 -5.73 -3.78 -3.84
CA GLY A 58 -7.05 -3.69 -4.49
C GLY A 58 -7.08 -4.39 -5.84
N SER A 59 -6.01 -4.26 -6.62
CA SER A 59 -5.87 -4.97 -7.90
C SER A 59 -5.79 -6.48 -7.70
N ALA A 60 -5.02 -6.94 -6.72
CA ALA A 60 -4.92 -8.35 -6.38
C ALA A 60 -6.28 -8.91 -5.93
N LEU A 61 -7.00 -8.16 -5.09
CA LEU A 61 -8.34 -8.54 -4.65
C LEU A 61 -9.30 -8.67 -5.82
N GLY A 62 -9.26 -7.72 -6.76
CA GLY A 62 -10.06 -7.78 -7.97
C GLY A 62 -9.79 -9.03 -8.81
N LEU A 63 -8.52 -9.39 -8.96
CA LEU A 63 -8.13 -10.62 -9.66
C LEU A 63 -8.70 -11.85 -8.96
N ILE A 64 -8.54 -11.96 -7.66
CA ILE A 64 -9.03 -13.10 -6.88
C ILE A 64 -10.56 -13.16 -6.93
N GLY A 65 -11.24 -12.01 -6.85
CA GLY A 65 -12.70 -11.95 -6.96
C GLY A 65 -13.20 -12.48 -8.30
N ARG A 66 -12.55 -12.08 -9.38
CA ARG A 66 -12.91 -12.58 -10.73
C ARG A 66 -12.71 -14.08 -10.84
N GLN A 67 -11.61 -14.61 -10.30
CA GLN A 67 -11.36 -16.05 -10.31
C GLN A 67 -12.40 -16.82 -9.50
N ALA A 68 -12.86 -16.26 -8.39
CA ALA A 68 -13.86 -16.85 -7.53
C ALA A 68 -15.31 -16.57 -7.99
N LYS A 69 -15.48 -15.74 -9.02
CA LYS A 69 -16.79 -15.28 -9.51
C LYS A 69 -17.58 -14.54 -8.42
N VAL A 70 -16.87 -13.76 -7.62
CA VAL A 70 -17.45 -12.89 -6.59
C VAL A 70 -17.16 -11.45 -7.00
N ASP A 71 -18.22 -10.63 -7.01
CA ASP A 71 -18.10 -9.23 -7.39
C ASP A 71 -17.56 -8.42 -6.21
N VAL A 72 -16.32 -7.97 -6.32
CA VAL A 72 -15.66 -7.09 -5.35
C VAL A 72 -15.29 -5.72 -5.96
N SER A 73 -15.94 -5.36 -7.08
CA SER A 73 -15.61 -4.13 -7.82
C SER A 73 -15.80 -2.86 -6.99
N GLU A 74 -16.72 -2.88 -6.02
CA GLU A 74 -16.98 -1.74 -5.13
C GLU A 74 -16.17 -1.80 -3.83
N ALA A 75 -15.26 -2.76 -3.69
CA ALA A 75 -14.42 -2.86 -2.51
C ALA A 75 -13.47 -1.67 -2.41
N ALA A 76 -13.23 -1.21 -1.20
CA ALA A 76 -12.23 -0.18 -0.90
C ALA A 76 -11.14 -0.75 -0.01
N VAL A 77 -9.89 -0.41 -0.31
CA VAL A 77 -8.74 -0.80 0.49
C VAL A 77 -8.11 0.46 1.07
N THR A 78 -7.96 0.48 2.38
CA THR A 78 -7.24 1.54 3.10
C THR A 78 -5.98 0.93 3.68
N ALA A 79 -4.82 1.49 3.36
CA ALA A 79 -3.55 1.09 3.96
C ALA A 79 -3.13 2.13 4.99
N GLU A 80 -2.85 1.67 6.20
CA GLU A 80 -2.26 2.49 7.25
C GLU A 80 -0.80 2.06 7.37
N VAL A 81 0.13 2.98 7.14
CA VAL A 81 1.57 2.70 7.17
C VAL A 81 2.18 3.53 8.28
N GLY A 82 2.66 2.85 9.32
CA GLY A 82 3.33 3.47 10.45
C GLY A 82 4.85 3.34 10.34
N ILE A 83 5.57 4.35 10.79
CA ILE A 83 7.03 4.35 10.92
C ILE A 83 7.40 4.48 12.39
N GLY A 84 8.41 3.75 12.82
CA GLY A 84 8.93 3.82 14.18
C GLY A 84 10.36 3.35 14.26
N LYS A 85 10.96 3.53 15.42
CA LYS A 85 12.33 3.04 15.64
C LYS A 85 12.37 1.51 15.62
N GLN A 86 13.38 0.97 14.96
CA GLN A 86 13.65 -0.46 14.91
C GLN A 86 15.16 -0.67 14.91
N GLY A 87 15.68 -1.18 16.01
CA GLY A 87 17.13 -1.29 16.20
C GLY A 87 17.79 0.09 16.11
N GLU A 88 18.82 0.20 15.29
CA GLU A 88 19.52 1.47 15.05
C GLU A 88 18.89 2.30 13.92
N GLY A 89 17.87 1.79 13.28
CA GLY A 89 17.20 2.46 12.18
C GLY A 89 15.71 2.63 12.44
N PHE A 90 14.94 2.54 11.35
CA PHE A 90 13.50 2.69 11.39
C PHE A 90 12.86 1.53 10.66
N GLY A 91 11.68 1.14 11.12
CA GLY A 91 10.87 0.11 10.49
C GLY A 91 9.47 0.61 10.19
N LEU A 92 8.77 -0.19 9.43
CA LEU A 92 7.38 0.08 9.05
C LEU A 92 6.47 -1.01 9.60
N LYS A 93 5.23 -0.65 9.86
CA LYS A 93 4.14 -1.61 10.06
C LYS A 93 2.96 -1.18 9.22
N VAL A 94 2.14 -2.14 8.81
CA VAL A 94 1.03 -1.88 7.89
C VAL A 94 -0.24 -2.52 8.42
N THR A 95 -1.35 -1.81 8.32
CA THR A 95 -2.69 -2.38 8.46
C THR A 95 -3.41 -2.15 7.14
N LEU A 96 -3.95 -3.23 6.56
CA LEU A 96 -4.80 -3.16 5.37
C LEU A 96 -6.24 -3.38 5.82
N ARG A 97 -7.06 -2.35 5.67
CA ARG A 97 -8.50 -2.40 5.95
C ARG A 97 -9.23 -2.56 4.64
N VAL A 98 -9.98 -3.63 4.51
CA VAL A 98 -10.72 -3.94 3.28
C VAL A 98 -12.20 -3.86 3.58
N GLU A 99 -12.86 -2.90 2.98
CA GLU A 99 -14.31 -2.74 3.03
C GLU A 99 -14.90 -3.43 1.82
N LEU A 100 -15.70 -4.47 2.06
CA LEU A 100 -16.31 -5.28 1.01
C LEU A 100 -17.78 -4.90 0.81
N PRO A 101 -18.32 -5.12 -0.41
CA PRO A 101 -19.76 -4.95 -0.63
C PRO A 101 -20.58 -5.84 0.32
N ASP A 102 -21.77 -5.37 0.71
CA ASP A 102 -22.68 -6.11 1.59
C ASP A 102 -23.10 -7.45 1.00
N SER A 103 -23.02 -7.60 -0.33
CA SER A 103 -23.34 -8.85 -1.03
C SER A 103 -22.33 -9.96 -0.76
N VAL A 104 -21.17 -9.64 -0.22
CA VAL A 104 -20.10 -10.63 0.10
C VAL A 104 -20.18 -10.97 1.58
N ASP A 105 -20.42 -12.26 1.88
CA ASP A 105 -20.47 -12.69 3.28
C ASP A 105 -19.09 -12.65 3.93
N GLU A 106 -19.05 -12.60 5.25
CA GLU A 106 -17.82 -12.43 6.01
C GLU A 106 -16.79 -13.53 5.74
N ALA A 107 -17.22 -14.78 5.71
CA ALA A 107 -16.30 -15.91 5.50
C ALA A 107 -15.69 -15.88 4.11
N THR A 108 -16.50 -15.63 3.08
CA THR A 108 -16.04 -15.49 1.71
C THR A 108 -15.09 -14.29 1.59
N GLY A 109 -15.45 -13.17 2.17
CA GLY A 109 -14.64 -11.95 2.14
C GLY A 109 -13.26 -12.16 2.75
N ARG A 110 -13.20 -12.76 3.92
CA ARG A 110 -11.92 -13.06 4.58
C ARG A 110 -11.04 -13.96 3.74
N LYS A 111 -11.62 -14.99 3.13
CA LYS A 111 -10.88 -15.91 2.26
C LYS A 111 -10.29 -15.18 1.05
N LEU A 112 -11.09 -14.31 0.41
CA LEU A 112 -10.63 -13.54 -0.74
C LEU A 112 -9.49 -12.60 -0.36
N VAL A 113 -9.60 -11.93 0.78
CA VAL A 113 -8.57 -11.00 1.28
C VAL A 113 -7.27 -11.76 1.59
N GLU A 114 -7.36 -12.91 2.22
CA GLU A 114 -6.19 -13.74 2.49
C GLU A 114 -5.52 -14.23 1.21
N GLN A 115 -6.30 -14.62 0.20
CA GLN A 115 -5.78 -15.00 -1.11
C GLN A 115 -5.13 -13.81 -1.83
N ALA A 116 -5.74 -12.63 -1.76
CA ALA A 116 -5.17 -11.41 -2.33
C ALA A 116 -3.80 -11.10 -1.71
N HIS A 117 -3.67 -11.30 -0.40
CA HIS A 117 -2.39 -11.11 0.30
C HIS A 117 -1.30 -12.05 -0.22
N GLN A 118 -1.64 -13.22 -0.73
CA GLN A 118 -0.67 -14.16 -1.28
C GLN A 118 -0.19 -13.77 -2.68
N VAL A 119 -0.97 -13.03 -3.46
CA VAL A 119 -0.63 -12.70 -4.85
C VAL A 119 -0.21 -11.24 -5.03
N CYS A 120 -0.53 -10.36 -4.11
CA CYS A 120 -0.17 -8.94 -4.18
C CYS A 120 1.36 -8.78 -4.16
N PRO A 121 1.97 -8.11 -5.15
CA PRO A 121 3.43 -7.90 -5.16
C PRO A 121 3.95 -7.17 -3.93
N TYR A 122 3.21 -6.18 -3.40
CA TYR A 122 3.62 -5.48 -2.18
C TYR A 122 3.55 -6.40 -0.97
N SER A 123 2.52 -7.24 -0.89
CA SER A 123 2.42 -8.24 0.18
C SER A 123 3.57 -9.24 0.11
N ASN A 124 3.98 -9.62 -1.10
CA ASN A 124 5.15 -10.49 -1.27
C ASN A 124 6.45 -9.81 -0.82
N ALA A 125 6.55 -8.48 -1.00
CA ALA A 125 7.70 -7.71 -0.54
C ALA A 125 7.72 -7.54 1.00
N THR A 126 6.55 -7.47 1.63
CA THR A 126 6.44 -7.23 3.09
C THR A 126 6.45 -8.51 3.91
N ARG A 127 5.90 -9.60 3.38
CA ARG A 127 5.74 -10.85 4.13
C ARG A 127 7.08 -11.35 4.67
N GLY A 128 7.08 -11.69 5.97
CA GLY A 128 8.28 -12.16 6.66
C GLY A 128 9.25 -11.05 7.05
N ASN A 129 8.92 -9.79 6.74
CA ASN A 129 9.76 -8.64 7.06
C ASN A 129 8.99 -7.54 7.79
N ILE A 130 7.90 -7.07 7.20
CA ILE A 130 7.07 -6.00 7.79
C ILE A 130 5.80 -6.63 8.35
N PRO A 131 5.42 -6.34 9.61
CA PRO A 131 4.12 -6.78 10.13
C PRO A 131 2.99 -6.18 9.32
N VAL A 132 2.09 -7.02 8.82
CA VAL A 132 0.90 -6.60 8.07
C VAL A 132 -0.33 -7.22 8.72
N GLU A 133 -1.22 -6.37 9.22
CA GLU A 133 -2.51 -6.79 9.75
C GLU A 133 -3.58 -6.64 8.68
N LEU A 134 -4.40 -7.67 8.48
CA LEU A 134 -5.52 -7.65 7.56
C LEU A 134 -6.82 -7.49 8.37
N VAL A 135 -7.58 -6.43 8.07
CA VAL A 135 -8.87 -6.17 8.70
C VAL A 135 -9.93 -6.19 7.60
N VAL A 136 -10.92 -7.07 7.74
CA VAL A 136 -12.03 -7.18 6.79
C VAL A 136 -13.27 -6.57 7.43
N GLU A 137 -13.86 -5.58 6.76
CA GLU A 137 -15.02 -4.83 7.21
C GLU A 137 -16.25 -5.06 6.36
#